data_ecad77a81bdca857344f29ac0d094834
#
_entry.id   ecad77a81bdca857344f29ac0d094834
#
_cell.length_a   1.000
_cell.length_b   1.000
_cell.length_c   1.000
_cell.angle_alpha   90.00
_cell.angle_beta   90.00
_cell.angle_gamma   90.00
#
_symmetry.space_group_name_H-M   'P 1'
#
loop_
_entity.id
_entity.type
_entity.pdbx_description
1 polymer ?
#
loop_
_entity_poly.entity_id
_entity_poly.type
_entity_poly.pdbx_seq_one_letter_code
_entity_poly.pdbx_strand_id
1 'polypeptide(L)'
;MNQKIFILFTLLVFFSACRSLHSVTNIGANDSFVLGNNRHGYFNVKLKNLSAHSIKVYQKTLTDSVHSFSVIKPKETVHVYADKNTALIIENKSEKQASVKLDVRGDVNLSMGYK
;
A
#
# COMPACT_ATOMS: atom_id res chain seq x y z
N MET A 1 -32.21 -24.40 -18.93
CA MET A 1 -31.13 -24.98 -18.13
C MET A 1 -29.86 -24.19 -18.22
N ASN A 2 -29.36 -23.93 -19.41
CA ASN A 2 -28.14 -23.17 -19.59
C ASN A 2 -28.21 -21.74 -19.03
N GLN A 3 -29.40 -21.16 -19.01
CA GLN A 3 -29.59 -19.82 -18.48
C GLN A 3 -29.33 -19.72 -16.97
N LYS A 4 -29.69 -20.74 -16.21
CA LYS A 4 -29.44 -20.76 -14.77
C LYS A 4 -27.95 -20.83 -14.46
N ILE A 5 -27.20 -21.60 -15.22
CA ILE A 5 -25.75 -21.71 -15.08
C ILE A 5 -25.10 -20.39 -15.45
N PHE A 6 -25.58 -19.72 -16.48
CA PHE A 6 -25.08 -18.42 -16.92
C PHE A 6 -25.26 -17.35 -15.85
N ILE A 7 -26.44 -17.30 -15.22
CA ILE A 7 -26.73 -16.33 -14.14
C ILE A 7 -25.81 -16.58 -12.95
N LEU A 8 -25.57 -17.83 -12.59
CA LEU A 8 -24.67 -18.17 -11.52
C LEU A 8 -23.23 -17.71 -11.79
N PHE A 9 -22.80 -17.88 -13.02
CA PHE A 9 -21.48 -17.43 -13.45
C PHE A 9 -21.36 -15.90 -13.35
N THR A 10 -22.38 -15.17 -13.72
CA THR A 10 -22.40 -13.71 -13.62
C THR A 10 -22.29 -13.23 -12.17
N LEU A 11 -22.94 -13.91 -11.24
CA LEU A 11 -22.81 -13.59 -9.82
C LEU A 11 -21.40 -13.80 -9.31
N LEU A 12 -20.71 -14.85 -9.76
CA LEU A 12 -19.32 -15.12 -9.39
C LEU A 12 -18.40 -14.00 -9.85
N VAL A 13 -18.65 -13.41 -11.01
CA VAL A 13 -17.88 -12.28 -11.52
C VAL A 13 -18.00 -11.07 -10.58
N PHE A 14 -19.16 -10.83 -9.99
CA PHE A 14 -19.32 -9.75 -9.00
C PHE A 14 -18.49 -9.99 -7.75
N PHE A 15 -18.42 -11.22 -7.27
CA PHE A 15 -17.62 -11.55 -6.09
C PHE A 15 -16.12 -11.42 -6.34
N SER A 16 -15.67 -11.60 -7.57
CA SER A 16 -14.25 -11.46 -7.90
C SER A 16 -13.80 -10.00 -7.97
N ALA A 17 -14.71 -9.03 -7.78
CA ALA A 17 -14.39 -7.61 -7.73
C ALA A 17 -13.91 -7.15 -6.35
N CYS A 18 -13.38 -8.05 -5.50
CA CYS A 18 -12.73 -7.66 -4.25
C CYS A 18 -11.63 -6.66 -4.50
N ARG A 19 -11.65 -5.57 -3.74
CA ARG A 19 -10.68 -4.49 -3.91
C ARG A 19 -9.35 -4.87 -3.29
N SER A 20 -8.36 -5.06 -4.13
CA SER A 20 -6.99 -5.28 -3.73
C SER A 20 -6.06 -4.70 -4.78
N LEU A 21 -4.90 -4.27 -4.35
CA LEU A 21 -3.88 -3.70 -5.21
C LEU A 21 -2.55 -4.32 -4.82
N HIS A 22 -1.85 -4.87 -5.82
CA HIS A 22 -0.55 -5.48 -5.61
C HIS A 22 0.47 -4.73 -6.45
N SER A 23 1.60 -4.39 -5.86
CA SER A 23 2.67 -3.75 -6.61
C SER A 23 4.03 -4.09 -6.01
N VAL A 24 5.05 -4.03 -6.87
CA VAL A 24 6.45 -3.93 -6.46
C VAL A 24 6.88 -2.53 -6.82
N THR A 25 7.24 -1.74 -5.82
CA THR A 25 7.55 -0.33 -5.97
C THR A 25 9.02 -0.10 -5.69
N ASN A 26 9.68 0.59 -6.61
CA ASN A 26 11.08 0.97 -6.46
C ASN A 26 11.15 2.41 -5.97
N ILE A 27 11.98 2.66 -4.96
CA ILE A 27 12.16 3.98 -4.36
C ILE A 27 13.62 4.37 -4.53
N GLY A 28 13.86 5.46 -5.22
CA GLY A 28 15.21 5.94 -5.46
C GLY A 28 15.95 6.30 -4.19
N ALA A 29 17.26 6.48 -4.32
CA ALA A 29 18.11 6.88 -3.20
C ALA A 29 17.62 8.20 -2.60
N ASN A 30 17.51 8.25 -1.28
CA ASN A 30 17.08 9.42 -0.53
C ASN A 30 15.71 9.98 -0.97
N ASP A 31 14.85 9.10 -1.45
CA ASP A 31 13.50 9.46 -1.90
C ASP A 31 12.45 8.77 -1.04
N SER A 32 11.20 9.17 -1.20
CA SER A 32 10.06 8.61 -0.49
C SER A 32 8.92 8.30 -1.45
N PHE A 33 8.21 7.21 -1.16
CA PHE A 33 6.98 6.87 -1.86
C PHE A 33 5.80 7.20 -0.95
N VAL A 34 4.81 7.92 -1.49
CA VAL A 34 3.63 8.36 -0.74
C VAL A 34 2.41 7.65 -1.29
N LEU A 35 1.72 6.93 -0.43
CA LEU A 35 0.50 6.20 -0.76
C LEU A 35 -0.67 6.83 -0.01
N GLY A 36 -1.69 7.25 -0.76
CA GLY A 36 -2.91 7.76 -0.15
C GLY A 36 -2.86 9.22 0.28
N ASN A 37 -2.10 10.06 -0.40
CA ASN A 37 -2.09 11.50 -0.15
C ASN A 37 -3.29 12.18 -0.82
N ASN A 38 -4.47 11.66 -0.54
CA ASN A 38 -5.75 12.13 -1.07
C ASN A 38 -6.85 11.74 -0.08
N ARG A 39 -8.05 12.17 -0.33
CA ARG A 39 -9.19 11.73 0.47
C ARG A 39 -9.53 10.29 0.12
N HIS A 40 -9.62 9.44 1.13
CA HIS A 40 -9.90 8.02 0.97
C HIS A 40 -10.47 7.44 2.25
N GLY A 41 -11.01 6.22 2.17
CA GLY A 41 -11.46 5.46 3.31
C GLY A 41 -10.31 4.69 3.97
N TYR A 42 -10.66 3.80 4.88
CA TYR A 42 -9.70 2.94 5.54
C TYR A 42 -9.04 1.98 4.57
N PHE A 43 -7.75 1.77 4.71
CA PHE A 43 -7.04 0.74 3.98
C PHE A 43 -5.98 0.08 4.87
N ASN A 44 -5.48 -1.06 4.43
CA ASN A 44 -4.36 -1.70 5.10
C ASN A 44 -3.40 -2.23 4.05
N VAL A 45 -2.14 -2.32 4.44
CA VAL A 45 -1.06 -2.71 3.54
C VAL A 45 -0.22 -3.76 4.21
N LYS A 46 -0.02 -4.87 3.51
CA LYS A 46 1.04 -5.81 3.84
C LYS A 46 2.26 -5.39 3.05
N LEU A 47 3.29 -4.93 3.74
CA LEU A 47 4.48 -4.34 3.15
C LEU A 47 5.70 -5.23 3.44
N LYS A 48 6.39 -5.64 2.39
CA LYS A 48 7.63 -6.41 2.52
C LYS A 48 8.79 -5.61 1.97
N ASN A 49 9.85 -5.47 2.77
CA ASN A 49 11.08 -4.84 2.32
C ASN A 49 11.90 -5.85 1.52
N LEU A 50 12.00 -5.63 0.21
CA LEU A 50 12.78 -6.48 -0.68
C LEU A 50 14.24 -6.04 -0.79
N SER A 51 14.60 -4.95 -0.12
CA SER A 51 15.93 -4.36 -0.19
C SER A 51 16.91 -5.04 0.75
N ALA A 52 18.20 -4.77 0.55
CA ALA A 52 19.26 -5.24 1.41
C ALA A 52 19.52 -4.31 2.61
N HIS A 53 18.79 -3.21 2.72
CA HIS A 53 18.90 -2.24 3.82
C HIS A 53 17.52 -1.92 4.40
N SER A 54 17.52 -1.35 5.59
CA SER A 54 16.27 -0.99 6.29
C SER A 54 15.59 0.21 5.61
N ILE A 55 14.26 0.24 5.69
CA ILE A 55 13.44 1.35 5.24
C ILE A 55 12.59 1.85 6.39
N LYS A 56 12.11 3.08 6.27
CA LYS A 56 11.31 3.74 7.28
C LYS A 56 9.89 3.92 6.77
N VAL A 57 8.91 3.65 7.62
CA VAL A 57 7.50 3.82 7.27
C VAL A 57 6.82 4.63 8.36
N TYR A 58 6.04 5.60 7.97
CA TYR A 58 5.25 6.39 8.91
C TYR A 58 3.95 6.84 8.25
N GLN A 59 3.02 7.31 9.05
CA GLN A 59 1.73 7.80 8.60
C GLN A 59 1.64 9.29 8.83
N LYS A 60 0.95 9.96 7.90
CA LYS A 60 0.79 11.40 7.94
C LYS A 60 -0.67 11.75 7.62
N THR A 61 -1.31 12.50 8.51
CA THR A 61 -2.68 12.96 8.28
C THR A 61 -2.70 14.11 7.28
N LEU A 62 -3.89 14.46 6.78
CA LEU A 62 -4.04 15.62 5.89
C LEU A 62 -3.66 16.93 6.57
N THR A 63 -3.62 16.97 7.90
CA THR A 63 -3.21 18.13 8.68
C THR A 63 -1.73 18.10 9.02
N ASP A 64 -0.95 17.28 8.35
CA ASP A 64 0.50 17.14 8.53
C ASP A 64 0.95 16.57 9.88
N SER A 65 0.05 15.94 10.63
CA SER A 65 0.43 15.22 11.84
C SER A 65 1.06 13.87 11.50
N VAL A 66 2.30 13.70 11.90
CA VAL A 66 3.04 12.43 11.71
C VAL A 66 2.83 11.53 12.91
N HIS A 67 2.49 10.28 12.64
CA HIS A 67 2.35 9.26 13.69
C HIS A 67 2.67 7.88 13.14
N SER A 68 2.76 6.89 14.04
CA SER A 68 2.98 5.48 13.68
C SER A 68 4.26 5.27 12.86
N PHE A 69 5.37 5.40 13.53
CA PHE A 69 6.69 5.27 12.94
C PHE A 69 7.21 3.84 13.10
N SER A 70 7.77 3.25 12.04
CA SER A 70 8.39 1.93 12.07
C SER A 70 9.60 1.87 11.16
N VAL A 71 10.60 1.09 11.57
CA VAL A 71 11.74 0.73 10.72
C VAL A 71 11.57 -0.73 10.31
N ILE A 72 11.64 -0.99 9.01
CA ILE A 72 11.44 -2.33 8.46
C ILE A 72 12.76 -2.86 7.95
N LYS A 73 13.20 -3.94 8.55
CA LYS A 73 14.48 -4.59 8.22
C LYS A 73 14.41 -5.28 6.86
N PRO A 74 15.57 -5.59 6.25
CA PRO A 74 15.58 -6.36 5.01
C PRO A 74 14.78 -7.64 5.12
N LYS A 75 13.93 -7.89 4.12
CA LYS A 75 13.06 -9.06 3.99
C LYS A 75 11.95 -9.17 5.05
N GLU A 76 11.86 -8.22 5.93
CA GLU A 76 10.78 -8.18 6.92
C GLU A 76 9.46 -7.77 6.27
N THR A 77 8.38 -8.39 6.74
CA THR A 77 7.02 -8.05 6.32
C THR A 77 6.29 -7.45 7.51
N VAL A 78 5.63 -6.32 7.29
CA VAL A 78 4.78 -5.67 8.30
C VAL A 78 3.40 -5.45 7.74
N HIS A 79 2.42 -5.36 8.62
CA HIS A 79 1.04 -5.06 8.26
C HIS A 79 0.67 -3.71 8.87
N VAL A 80 0.34 -2.75 8.01
CA VAL A 80 0.03 -1.37 8.42
C VAL A 80 -1.44 -1.09 8.16
N TYR A 81 -2.13 -0.57 9.17
CA TYR A 81 -3.52 -0.15 9.08
C TYR A 81 -3.56 1.37 9.04
N ALA A 82 -4.18 1.92 8.02
CA ALA A 82 -4.28 3.36 7.82
C ALA A 82 -5.73 3.81 7.98
N ASP A 83 -5.92 4.86 8.78
CA ASP A 83 -7.22 5.51 8.91
C ASP A 83 -7.57 6.25 7.63
N LYS A 84 -8.85 6.61 7.49
CA LYS A 84 -9.27 7.44 6.37
C LYS A 84 -8.48 8.75 6.33
N ASN A 85 -8.21 9.22 5.13
CA ASN A 85 -7.51 10.48 4.87
C ASN A 85 -6.11 10.56 5.50
N THR A 86 -5.44 9.40 5.60
CA THR A 86 -4.09 9.30 6.15
C THR A 86 -3.17 8.70 5.10
N ALA A 87 -2.08 9.37 4.80
CA ALA A 87 -1.09 8.90 3.85
C ALA A 87 -0.07 8.00 4.55
N LEU A 88 0.37 6.98 3.82
CA LEU A 88 1.48 6.11 4.22
C LEU A 88 2.71 6.56 3.46
N ILE A 89 3.77 6.90 4.17
CA ILE A 89 5.03 7.33 3.58
C ILE A 89 6.08 6.24 3.81
N ILE A 90 6.70 5.80 2.73
CA ILE A 90 7.77 4.80 2.75
C ILE A 90 9.04 5.52 2.35
N GLU A 91 9.97 5.67 3.29
CA GLU A 91 11.15 6.52 3.12
C GLU A 91 12.40 5.66 2.97
N ASN A 92 13.11 5.86 1.87
CA ASN A 92 14.41 5.26 1.63
C ASN A 92 15.50 6.29 1.88
N LYS A 93 16.14 6.21 3.03
CA LYS A 93 17.25 7.11 3.41
C LYS A 93 18.61 6.62 2.93
N SER A 94 18.66 5.49 2.24
CA SER A 94 19.91 4.93 1.73
C SER A 94 20.33 5.63 0.44
N GLU A 95 21.60 5.58 0.13
CA GLU A 95 22.13 6.01 -1.15
C GLU A 95 21.88 4.98 -2.26
N LYS A 96 21.31 3.83 -1.92
CA LYS A 96 20.95 2.78 -2.87
C LYS A 96 19.44 2.75 -3.03
N GLN A 97 18.99 2.31 -4.21
CA GLN A 97 17.60 2.11 -4.48
C GLN A 97 16.99 1.08 -3.52
N ALA A 98 15.78 1.34 -3.07
CA ALA A 98 14.99 0.40 -2.28
C ALA A 98 13.88 -0.19 -3.15
N SER A 99 13.43 -1.39 -2.78
CA SER A 99 12.32 -2.05 -3.44
C SER A 99 11.40 -2.62 -2.36
N VAL A 100 10.10 -2.38 -2.50
CA VAL A 100 9.10 -2.86 -1.54
C VAL A 100 7.96 -3.53 -2.29
N LYS A 101 7.44 -4.59 -1.70
CA LYS A 101 6.24 -5.26 -2.19
C LYS A 101 5.05 -4.79 -1.36
N LEU A 102 4.03 -4.29 -2.03
CA LEU A 102 2.83 -3.77 -1.41
C LEU A 102 1.63 -4.63 -1.78
N ASP A 103 0.87 -5.03 -0.79
CA ASP A 103 -0.41 -5.71 -0.95
C ASP A 103 -1.44 -4.87 -0.19
N VAL A 104 -2.22 -4.09 -0.93
CA VAL A 104 -3.16 -3.11 -0.39
C VAL A 104 -4.57 -3.68 -0.46
N ARG A 105 -5.31 -3.54 0.64
CA ARG A 105 -6.71 -3.95 0.74
C ARG A 105 -7.53 -2.86 1.41
N GLY A 106 -8.84 -2.88 1.14
CA GLY A 106 -9.76 -1.86 1.60
C GLY A 106 -10.02 -0.84 0.52
N ASP A 107 -9.92 0.45 0.85
CA ASP A 107 -10.06 1.49 -0.17
C ASP A 107 -8.77 1.57 -1.00
N VAL A 108 -8.86 1.18 -2.27
CA VAL A 108 -7.72 1.18 -3.18
C VAL A 108 -7.67 2.43 -4.08
N ASN A 109 -8.58 3.37 -3.88
CA ASN A 109 -8.57 4.65 -4.59
C ASN A 109 -7.55 5.60 -3.95
N LEU A 110 -6.30 5.18 -3.96
CA LEU A 110 -5.21 5.87 -3.29
C LEU A 110 -4.28 6.49 -4.32
N SER A 111 -3.92 7.75 -4.11
CA SER A 111 -2.88 8.38 -4.92
C SER A 111 -1.54 7.73 -4.62
N MET A 112 -0.68 7.66 -5.62
CA MET A 112 0.66 7.12 -5.51
C MET A 112 1.63 8.08 -6.16
N GLY A 113 2.73 8.35 -5.49
CA GLY A 113 3.73 9.26 -6.03
C GLY A 113 5.01 9.25 -5.22
N TYR A 114 6.00 9.91 -5.75
CA TYR A 114 7.28 10.11 -5.10
C TYR A 114 7.38 11.53 -4.58
N LYS A 115 8.06 11.66 -3.49
CA LYS A 115 8.17 12.97 -2.83
C LYS A 115 9.49 13.65 -3.16
#